data_7c67b7c1bfc6e469ef44038f4bb8f4e5
#
_entry.id   7c67b7c1bfc6e469ef44038f4bb8f4e5
#
_cell.length_a   1.000
_cell.length_b   1.000
_cell.length_c   1.000
_cell.angle_alpha   90.00
_cell.angle_beta   90.00
_cell.angle_gamma   90.00
#
_symmetry.space_group_name_H-M   'P 1'
#
loop_
_entity.id
_entity.type
_entity.pdbx_description
1 polymer ?
#
loop_
_entity_poly.entity_id
_entity_poly.type
_entity_poly.pdbx_seq_one_letter_code
_entity_poly.pdbx_strand_id
1 'polypeptide(L)'
;VPNDPQRQNPQPGRDLQQAQPVLPGQRREPQAPQHPQHSQHPQPQRCAEARAHRVMDRAADAVWHEVRDFPALAAWHPGIASSTAHPDNPRVRDLVTTDGIRLTEALHTVDDTLMTLEYGFVAHPFPLTDYRARMEVRPEGDSRCSVTWTATFRPAEGDGAALAAQFEAGVFVVGLEALGARGRG
;
A
#
# COMPACT_ATOMS: atom_id res chain seq x y z
N VAL A 1 12.10 56.25 38.07
CA VAL A 1 13.42 56.97 38.12
C VAL A 1 14.21 56.44 39.29
N PRO A 2 15.46 56.36 39.29
CA PRO A 2 16.40 55.69 38.38
C PRO A 2 17.38 54.82 39.22
N ASN A 3 18.17 53.99 38.66
CA ASN A 3 19.60 54.24 38.55
C ASN A 3 20.38 52.95 38.25
N ASP A 4 21.01 52.98 37.15
CA ASP A 4 22.30 52.42 36.83
C ASP A 4 23.38 53.07 37.70
N PRO A 5 24.67 52.75 37.79
CA PRO A 5 25.48 51.90 36.93
C PRO A 5 26.70 51.23 37.61
N GLN A 6 27.54 50.59 36.73
CA GLN A 6 29.02 50.58 36.83
C GLN A 6 29.64 49.45 37.67
N ARG A 7 30.75 48.82 37.34
CA ARG A 7 31.91 49.07 36.48
C ARG A 7 32.73 47.77 36.48
N GLN A 8 33.25 47.43 35.39
CA GLN A 8 34.69 47.40 35.00
C GLN A 8 35.64 46.88 36.09
N ASN A 9 36.53 46.02 35.84
CA ASN A 9 37.56 45.91 34.83
C ASN A 9 38.56 44.80 35.20
N PRO A 10 39.63 44.65 34.49
CA PRO A 10 40.08 43.47 33.79
C PRO A 10 41.38 42.87 34.37
N GLN A 11 41.63 41.67 33.91
CA GLN A 11 42.91 41.09 33.48
C GLN A 11 44.19 41.48 34.29
N PRO A 12 45.30 40.79 34.20
CA PRO A 12 45.74 39.71 33.31
C PRO A 12 46.60 38.64 34.04
N GLY A 13 46.89 37.59 33.34
CA GLY A 13 47.94 36.69 33.77
C GLY A 13 48.09 35.54 32.80
N ARG A 14 48.77 35.82 31.76
CA ARG A 14 50.02 35.23 31.23
C ARG A 14 50.12 33.71 31.44
N ASP A 15 49.90 33.03 30.35
CA ASP A 15 50.95 32.29 29.63
C ASP A 15 52.05 31.66 30.38
N LEU A 16 52.08 30.37 30.36
CA LEU A 16 53.34 29.67 30.10
C LEU A 16 53.02 28.42 29.30
N GLN A 17 53.14 28.56 28.00
CA GLN A 17 53.31 27.49 27.06
C GLN A 17 54.50 26.63 27.47
N GLN A 18 54.25 25.46 28.01
CA GLN A 18 55.34 24.46 28.13
C GLN A 18 55.34 23.66 26.81
N ALA A 19 56.33 23.98 26.00
CA ALA A 19 56.70 23.21 24.83
C ALA A 19 57.15 21.80 25.29
N GLN A 20 56.43 20.77 24.92
CA GLN A 20 56.93 19.41 25.07
C GLN A 20 57.89 19.08 23.92
N PRO A 21 58.95 18.37 24.16
CA PRO A 21 59.94 18.02 23.13
C PRO A 21 59.33 16.95 22.21
N VAL A 22 59.38 17.22 20.91
CA VAL A 22 59.05 16.28 19.85
C VAL A 22 60.16 15.23 19.76
N LEU A 23 59.86 14.00 20.06
CA LEU A 23 60.71 12.84 19.83
C LEU A 23 60.78 12.53 18.34
N PRO A 24 61.93 12.39 17.70
CA PRO A 24 62.04 12.01 16.30
C PRO A 24 61.84 10.49 16.18
N GLY A 25 60.88 10.04 15.35
CA GLY A 25 60.87 8.67 14.92
C GLY A 25 59.52 7.93 14.88
N GLN A 26 58.37 8.62 14.81
CA GLN A 26 57.14 7.90 14.47
C GLN A 26 56.84 8.09 12.98
N ARG A 27 57.15 7.05 12.21
CA ARG A 27 56.69 6.92 10.83
C ARG A 27 55.16 6.90 10.88
N ARG A 28 54.51 7.87 10.25
CA ARG A 28 53.08 7.80 9.96
C ARG A 28 52.87 6.62 9.00
N GLU A 29 52.20 5.58 9.46
CA GLU A 29 51.65 4.57 8.56
C GLU A 29 50.67 5.26 7.59
N PRO A 30 50.72 4.96 6.30
CA PRO A 30 49.75 5.46 5.35
C PRO A 30 48.39 4.88 5.72
N GLN A 31 47.46 5.74 6.09
CA GLN A 31 46.04 5.34 6.23
C GLN A 31 45.58 4.79 4.90
N ALA A 32 45.15 3.54 4.92
CA ALA A 32 44.51 2.90 3.77
C ALA A 32 43.31 3.75 3.29
N PRO A 33 43.11 3.88 1.98
CA PRO A 33 41.96 4.63 1.47
C PRO A 33 40.69 4.03 2.01
N GLN A 34 39.93 4.84 2.73
CA GLN A 34 38.57 4.46 3.14
C GLN A 34 37.75 4.22 1.85
N HIS A 35 37.37 2.98 1.62
CA HIS A 35 36.48 2.64 0.53
C HIS A 35 35.24 3.51 0.64
N PRO A 36 34.78 4.16 -0.44
CA PRO A 36 33.52 4.88 -0.43
C PRO A 36 32.42 3.88 -0.06
N GLN A 37 31.68 4.23 0.98
CA GLN A 37 30.48 3.49 1.37
C GLN A 37 29.62 3.32 0.12
N HIS A 38 29.34 2.08 -0.21
CA HIS A 38 28.46 1.71 -1.31
C HIS A 38 27.16 2.51 -1.13
N SER A 39 26.94 3.46 -2.02
CA SER A 39 25.63 4.03 -2.26
C SER A 39 24.71 2.86 -2.54
N GLN A 40 23.85 2.53 -1.58
CA GLN A 40 22.77 1.58 -1.78
C GLN A 40 21.91 2.19 -2.89
N HIS A 41 22.12 1.73 -4.11
CA HIS A 41 21.18 2.00 -5.20
C HIS A 41 19.81 1.54 -4.70
N PRO A 42 18.78 2.38 -4.77
CA PRO A 42 17.43 1.94 -4.46
C PRO A 42 17.15 0.70 -5.31
N GLN A 43 16.99 -0.44 -4.69
CA GLN A 43 16.55 -1.66 -5.37
C GLN A 43 15.23 -1.32 -6.05
N PRO A 44 15.02 -1.68 -7.32
CA PRO A 44 13.74 -1.46 -7.95
C PRO A 44 12.68 -2.14 -7.10
N GLN A 45 11.78 -1.33 -6.54
CA GLN A 45 10.70 -1.84 -5.68
C GLN A 45 9.89 -2.84 -6.50
N ARG A 46 9.92 -4.10 -6.07
CA ARG A 46 9.18 -5.18 -6.74
C ARG A 46 7.70 -4.96 -6.53
N CYS A 47 6.90 -5.18 -7.58
CA CYS A 47 5.46 -5.23 -7.42
C CYS A 47 5.09 -6.42 -6.53
N ALA A 48 4.23 -6.18 -5.56
CA ALA A 48 3.59 -7.23 -4.79
C ALA A 48 2.28 -7.65 -5.48
N GLU A 49 1.87 -8.88 -5.26
CA GLU A 49 0.62 -9.44 -5.79
C GLU A 49 -0.17 -10.10 -4.66
N ALA A 50 -1.47 -9.80 -4.61
CA ALA A 50 -2.46 -10.50 -3.81
C ALA A 50 -3.40 -11.26 -4.74
N ARG A 51 -3.82 -12.48 -4.37
CA ARG A 51 -4.67 -13.32 -5.21
C ARG A 51 -5.55 -14.23 -4.38
N ALA A 52 -6.84 -14.27 -4.72
CA ALA A 52 -7.76 -15.30 -4.26
C ALA A 52 -8.50 -15.93 -5.45
N HIS A 53 -8.86 -17.19 -5.30
CA HIS A 53 -9.63 -17.94 -6.29
C HIS A 53 -10.64 -18.83 -5.58
N ARG A 54 -11.86 -18.87 -6.13
CA ARG A 54 -12.93 -19.70 -5.57
C ARG A 54 -13.83 -20.25 -6.66
N VAL A 55 -14.12 -21.54 -6.55
CA VAL A 55 -15.18 -22.19 -7.32
C VAL A 55 -16.50 -22.07 -6.57
N MET A 56 -17.57 -21.77 -7.29
CA MET A 56 -18.90 -21.52 -6.75
C MET A 56 -19.94 -22.38 -7.47
N ASP A 57 -20.88 -22.97 -6.74
CA ASP A 57 -22.03 -23.67 -7.30
C ASP A 57 -23.13 -22.65 -7.66
N ARG A 58 -22.80 -21.79 -8.62
CA ARG A 58 -23.62 -20.69 -9.13
C ARG A 58 -23.32 -20.48 -10.62
N ALA A 59 -24.35 -20.16 -11.40
CA ALA A 59 -24.15 -19.79 -12.80
C ALA A 59 -23.27 -18.55 -12.95
N ALA A 60 -22.38 -18.55 -13.93
CA ALA A 60 -21.43 -17.45 -14.16
C ALA A 60 -22.14 -16.11 -14.39
N ASP A 61 -23.22 -16.11 -15.19
CA ASP A 61 -24.01 -14.90 -15.47
C ASP A 61 -24.60 -14.27 -14.20
N ALA A 62 -25.07 -15.10 -13.27
CA ALA A 62 -25.64 -14.63 -12.01
C ALA A 62 -24.55 -13.99 -11.11
N VAL A 63 -23.38 -14.60 -11.06
CA VAL A 63 -22.24 -14.07 -10.31
C VAL A 63 -21.70 -12.81 -10.99
N TRP A 64 -21.57 -12.82 -12.31
CA TRP A 64 -21.12 -11.67 -13.08
C TRP A 64 -22.04 -10.46 -12.92
N HIS A 65 -23.34 -10.68 -12.92
CA HIS A 65 -24.32 -9.61 -12.70
C HIS A 65 -24.11 -8.87 -11.38
N GLU A 66 -23.73 -9.57 -10.30
CA GLU A 66 -23.41 -8.97 -9.01
C GLU A 66 -22.02 -8.28 -9.02
N VAL A 67 -21.01 -8.91 -9.61
CA VAL A 67 -19.64 -8.41 -9.63
C VAL A 67 -19.51 -7.17 -10.53
N ARG A 68 -20.18 -7.14 -11.68
CA ARG A 68 -20.10 -6.02 -12.64
C ARG A 68 -20.75 -4.73 -12.13
N ASP A 69 -21.69 -4.83 -11.20
CA ASP A 69 -22.29 -3.66 -10.54
C ASP A 69 -21.28 -3.05 -9.56
N PHE A 70 -20.34 -2.30 -10.14
CA PHE A 70 -19.19 -1.78 -9.41
C PHE A 70 -19.55 -0.97 -8.15
N PRO A 71 -20.57 -0.08 -8.14
CA PRO A 71 -20.99 0.60 -6.92
C PRO A 71 -21.64 -0.29 -5.87
N ALA A 72 -22.13 -1.47 -6.22
CA ALA A 72 -22.89 -2.32 -5.32
C ALA A 72 -22.05 -3.27 -4.45
N LEU A 73 -20.75 -3.02 -4.27
CA LEU A 73 -19.85 -3.90 -3.51
C LEU A 73 -20.37 -4.22 -2.10
N ALA A 74 -20.93 -3.25 -1.40
CA ALA A 74 -21.49 -3.44 -0.05
C ALA A 74 -22.69 -4.39 -0.02
N ALA A 75 -23.32 -4.66 -1.17
CA ALA A 75 -24.45 -5.59 -1.23
C ALA A 75 -24.01 -7.06 -1.02
N TRP A 76 -22.77 -7.38 -1.30
CA TRP A 76 -22.28 -8.76 -1.21
C TRP A 76 -20.96 -8.93 -0.42
N HIS A 77 -20.18 -7.88 -0.23
CA HIS A 77 -18.90 -7.97 0.50
C HIS A 77 -19.07 -7.57 1.98
N PRO A 78 -18.94 -8.51 2.94
CA PRO A 78 -19.25 -8.25 4.35
C PRO A 78 -18.29 -7.27 5.04
N GLY A 79 -17.09 -7.09 4.52
CA GLY A 79 -16.11 -6.11 5.02
C GLY A 79 -16.41 -4.66 4.61
N ILE A 80 -17.45 -4.41 3.80
CA ILE A 80 -17.80 -3.08 3.29
C ILE A 80 -19.12 -2.62 3.92
N ALA A 81 -19.03 -1.55 4.70
CA ALA A 81 -20.19 -0.94 5.35
C ALA A 81 -21.04 -0.11 4.37
N SER A 82 -20.38 0.61 3.45
CA SER A 82 -21.05 1.35 2.39
C SER A 82 -20.23 1.40 1.11
N SER A 83 -20.92 1.41 -0.02
CA SER A 83 -20.35 1.55 -1.36
C SER A 83 -21.31 2.37 -2.21
N THR A 84 -20.89 3.53 -2.69
CA THR A 84 -21.75 4.45 -3.44
C THR A 84 -21.03 4.97 -4.67
N ALA A 85 -21.76 5.13 -5.77
CA ALA A 85 -21.21 5.80 -6.95
C ALA A 85 -20.88 7.26 -6.60
N HIS A 86 -19.73 7.73 -7.09
CA HIS A 86 -19.37 9.15 -6.95
C HIS A 86 -20.36 10.02 -7.74
N PRO A 87 -20.85 11.14 -7.19
CA PRO A 87 -21.89 11.95 -7.82
C PRO A 87 -21.56 12.38 -9.26
N ASP A 88 -20.29 12.70 -9.49
CA ASP A 88 -19.83 13.27 -10.77
C ASP A 88 -19.32 12.23 -11.76
N ASN A 89 -19.15 10.96 -11.32
CA ASN A 89 -18.60 9.90 -12.18
C ASN A 89 -19.06 8.50 -11.73
N PRO A 90 -19.97 7.85 -12.46
CA PRO A 90 -20.46 6.51 -12.11
C PRO A 90 -19.40 5.40 -12.20
N ARG A 91 -18.26 5.67 -12.81
CA ARG A 91 -17.10 4.76 -12.82
C ARG A 91 -16.20 4.90 -11.59
N VAL A 92 -16.54 5.79 -10.68
CA VAL A 92 -15.84 5.98 -9.40
C VAL A 92 -16.80 5.60 -8.28
N ARG A 93 -16.31 4.91 -7.27
CA ARG A 93 -17.07 4.60 -6.06
C ARG A 93 -16.33 5.04 -4.82
N ASP A 94 -17.08 5.51 -3.84
CA ASP A 94 -16.61 5.80 -2.50
C ASP A 94 -17.00 4.65 -1.58
N LEU A 95 -16.04 4.16 -0.82
CA LEU A 95 -16.18 3.02 0.06
C LEU A 95 -15.91 3.41 1.52
N VAL A 96 -16.67 2.80 2.41
CA VAL A 96 -16.36 2.76 3.84
C VAL A 96 -16.35 1.29 4.26
N THR A 97 -15.24 0.85 4.83
CA THR A 97 -15.13 -0.51 5.37
C THR A 97 -15.81 -0.61 6.73
N THR A 98 -16.08 -1.81 7.22
CA THR A 98 -16.74 -2.04 8.51
C THR A 98 -15.91 -1.57 9.72
N ASP A 99 -14.59 -1.44 9.55
CA ASP A 99 -13.67 -0.86 10.54
C ASP A 99 -13.45 0.66 10.34
N GLY A 100 -14.20 1.29 9.41
CA GLY A 100 -14.25 2.74 9.23
C GLY A 100 -13.21 3.32 8.28
N ILE A 101 -12.42 2.52 7.57
CA ILE A 101 -11.50 2.99 6.55
C ILE A 101 -12.28 3.56 5.36
N ARG A 102 -11.89 4.74 4.90
CA ARG A 102 -12.47 5.39 3.71
C ARG A 102 -11.51 5.29 2.54
N LEU A 103 -12.03 4.93 1.39
CA LEU A 103 -11.25 4.87 0.15
C LEU A 103 -12.13 5.15 -1.05
N THR A 104 -11.51 5.58 -2.14
CA THR A 104 -12.17 5.85 -3.42
C THR A 104 -11.49 5.01 -4.49
N GLU A 105 -12.27 4.34 -5.30
CA GLU A 105 -11.81 3.48 -6.39
C GLU A 105 -12.37 3.92 -7.73
N ALA A 106 -11.59 3.75 -8.80
CA ALA A 106 -12.02 3.99 -10.17
C ALA A 106 -12.03 2.71 -10.99
N LEU A 107 -13.14 2.46 -11.67
CA LEU A 107 -13.30 1.38 -12.63
C LEU A 107 -12.60 1.74 -13.94
N HIS A 108 -11.58 0.98 -14.31
CA HIS A 108 -10.82 1.17 -15.55
C HIS A 108 -11.48 0.49 -16.74
N THR A 109 -11.77 -0.80 -16.61
CA THR A 109 -12.38 -1.61 -17.67
C THR A 109 -13.47 -2.50 -17.14
N VAL A 110 -14.46 -2.76 -17.99
CA VAL A 110 -15.46 -3.82 -17.84
C VAL A 110 -15.61 -4.48 -19.21
N ASP A 111 -15.53 -5.79 -19.22
CA ASP A 111 -15.77 -6.61 -20.41
C ASP A 111 -16.81 -7.69 -20.07
N ASP A 112 -18.02 -7.51 -20.59
CA ASP A 112 -19.13 -8.42 -20.35
C ASP A 112 -18.96 -9.76 -21.09
N THR A 113 -18.21 -9.78 -22.19
CA THR A 113 -17.96 -11.02 -22.95
C THR A 113 -16.96 -11.91 -22.24
N LEU A 114 -15.91 -11.29 -21.67
CA LEU A 114 -14.90 -12.00 -20.89
C LEU A 114 -15.23 -12.09 -19.40
N MET A 115 -16.34 -11.46 -18.97
CA MET A 115 -16.76 -11.35 -17.58
C MET A 115 -15.60 -10.88 -16.68
N THR A 116 -14.96 -9.77 -17.06
CA THR A 116 -13.83 -9.22 -16.33
C THR A 116 -14.02 -7.74 -16.05
N LEU A 117 -13.54 -7.29 -14.91
CA LEU A 117 -13.40 -5.87 -14.59
C LEU A 117 -12.04 -5.57 -13.98
N GLU A 118 -11.55 -4.37 -14.22
CA GLU A 118 -10.32 -3.85 -13.62
C GLU A 118 -10.59 -2.49 -12.99
N TYR A 119 -9.99 -2.26 -11.83
CA TYR A 119 -10.11 -1.02 -11.09
C TYR A 119 -8.84 -0.72 -10.31
N GLY A 120 -8.74 0.49 -9.78
CA GLY A 120 -7.62 0.92 -8.98
C GLY A 120 -8.01 1.95 -7.94
N PHE A 121 -7.14 2.21 -6.98
CA PHE A 121 -7.35 3.26 -5.98
C PHE A 121 -7.17 4.64 -6.59
N VAL A 122 -8.04 5.57 -6.19
CA VAL A 122 -7.94 7.01 -6.41
C VAL A 122 -7.47 7.69 -5.14
N ALA A 123 -8.07 7.33 -4.00
CA ALA A 123 -7.69 7.80 -2.67
C ALA A 123 -7.76 6.65 -1.67
N HIS A 124 -6.73 6.48 -0.85
CA HIS A 124 -6.64 5.42 0.14
C HIS A 124 -5.58 5.72 1.19
N PRO A 125 -5.65 5.13 2.41
CA PRO A 125 -4.66 5.32 3.46
C PRO A 125 -3.53 4.28 3.46
N PHE A 126 -3.54 3.30 2.55
CA PHE A 126 -2.58 2.20 2.55
C PHE A 126 -1.19 2.65 2.09
N PRO A 127 -0.10 2.10 2.64
CA PRO A 127 1.28 2.45 2.27
C PRO A 127 1.71 1.75 0.96
N LEU A 128 1.06 2.12 -0.14
CA LEU A 128 1.31 1.57 -1.47
C LEU A 128 1.01 2.59 -2.57
N THR A 129 1.46 2.28 -3.79
CA THR A 129 1.11 3.00 -5.03
C THR A 129 0.81 2.01 -6.15
N ASP A 130 0.31 2.52 -7.28
CA ASP A 130 0.07 1.75 -8.50
C ASP A 130 -0.84 0.52 -8.28
N TYR A 131 -1.81 0.63 -7.36
CA TYR A 131 -2.75 -0.45 -7.11
C TYR A 131 -3.67 -0.67 -8.32
N ARG A 132 -3.67 -1.89 -8.81
CA ARG A 132 -4.55 -2.35 -9.88
C ARG A 132 -5.11 -3.71 -9.53
N ALA A 133 -6.41 -3.77 -9.41
CA ALA A 133 -7.15 -5.01 -9.15
C ALA A 133 -7.92 -5.46 -10.38
N ARG A 134 -8.12 -6.77 -10.48
CA ARG A 134 -8.90 -7.44 -11.52
C ARG A 134 -9.75 -8.53 -10.90
N MET A 135 -11.02 -8.57 -11.29
CA MET A 135 -11.89 -9.71 -11.07
C MET A 135 -12.23 -10.37 -12.39
N GLU A 136 -12.28 -11.69 -12.38
CA GLU A 136 -12.62 -12.51 -13.54
C GLU A 136 -13.57 -13.61 -13.10
N VAL A 137 -14.71 -13.75 -13.79
CA VAL A 137 -15.67 -14.83 -13.59
C VAL A 137 -15.58 -15.77 -14.79
N ARG A 138 -15.36 -17.06 -14.56
CA ARG A 138 -15.29 -18.08 -15.62
C ARG A 138 -16.38 -19.14 -15.44
N PRO A 139 -17.20 -19.41 -16.46
CA PRO A 139 -18.14 -20.51 -16.40
C PRO A 139 -17.40 -21.87 -16.34
N GLU A 140 -17.89 -22.77 -15.50
CA GLU A 140 -17.43 -24.17 -15.39
C GLU A 140 -18.60 -25.14 -15.58
N GLY A 141 -19.54 -24.78 -16.46
CA GLY A 141 -20.80 -25.45 -16.72
C GLY A 141 -21.99 -24.53 -16.43
N ASP A 142 -23.21 -25.04 -16.56
CA ASP A 142 -24.43 -24.23 -16.50
C ASP A 142 -24.70 -23.64 -15.09
N SER A 143 -24.30 -24.34 -14.05
CA SER A 143 -24.58 -24.00 -12.65
C SER A 143 -23.32 -23.78 -11.79
N ARG A 144 -22.15 -23.73 -12.40
CA ARG A 144 -20.88 -23.53 -11.72
C ARG A 144 -20.04 -22.45 -12.41
N CYS A 145 -19.31 -21.74 -11.60
CA CYS A 145 -18.27 -20.83 -12.09
C CYS A 145 -17.08 -20.80 -11.15
N SER A 146 -15.99 -20.26 -11.62
CA SER A 146 -14.88 -19.85 -10.76
C SER A 146 -14.73 -18.33 -10.82
N VAL A 147 -14.30 -17.74 -9.71
CA VAL A 147 -13.96 -16.32 -9.62
C VAL A 147 -12.53 -16.19 -9.15
N THR A 148 -11.75 -15.41 -9.90
CA THR A 148 -10.39 -15.02 -9.52
C THR A 148 -10.38 -13.54 -9.24
N TRP A 149 -9.84 -13.16 -8.08
CA TRP A 149 -9.61 -11.77 -7.69
C TRP A 149 -8.13 -11.56 -7.46
N THR A 150 -7.52 -10.65 -8.21
CA THR A 150 -6.10 -10.33 -8.12
C THR A 150 -5.89 -8.85 -7.92
N ALA A 151 -4.79 -8.47 -7.27
CA ALA A 151 -4.31 -7.10 -7.28
C ALA A 151 -2.79 -7.08 -7.34
N THR A 152 -2.25 -6.12 -8.06
CA THR A 152 -0.83 -5.78 -8.08
C THR A 152 -0.64 -4.36 -7.56
N PHE A 153 0.45 -4.13 -6.85
CA PHE A 153 0.77 -2.80 -6.31
C PHE A 153 2.25 -2.67 -6.00
N ARG A 154 2.72 -1.45 -5.81
CA ARG A 154 4.06 -1.16 -5.29
C ARG A 154 3.96 -0.79 -3.82
N PRO A 155 4.57 -1.55 -2.91
CA PRO A 155 4.59 -1.19 -1.50
C PRO A 155 5.45 0.07 -1.29
N ALA A 156 5.11 0.90 -0.30
CA ALA A 156 5.93 2.04 0.07
C ALA A 156 7.27 1.61 0.68
N GLU A 157 7.29 0.46 1.36
CA GLU A 157 8.45 -0.13 2.00
C GLU A 157 8.44 -1.65 1.87
N GLY A 158 9.63 -2.25 1.87
CA GLY A 158 9.80 -3.70 1.83
C GLY A 158 9.36 -4.35 0.52
N ASP A 159 9.00 -5.61 0.56
CA ASP A 159 8.55 -6.42 -0.57
C ASP A 159 7.02 -6.48 -0.73
N GLY A 160 6.27 -5.92 0.23
CA GLY A 160 4.82 -5.88 0.23
C GLY A 160 4.11 -7.20 0.56
N ALA A 161 4.83 -8.25 0.93
CA ALA A 161 4.23 -9.57 1.18
C ALA A 161 3.19 -9.54 2.31
N ALA A 162 3.47 -8.84 3.41
CA ALA A 162 2.52 -8.71 4.50
C ALA A 162 1.24 -7.99 4.08
N LEU A 163 1.36 -6.92 3.29
CA LEU A 163 0.22 -6.17 2.79
C LEU A 163 -0.58 -6.98 1.75
N ALA A 164 0.10 -7.74 0.89
CA ALA A 164 -0.55 -8.66 -0.04
C ALA A 164 -1.36 -9.73 0.69
N ALA A 165 -0.80 -10.32 1.74
CA ALA A 165 -1.51 -11.30 2.58
C ALA A 165 -2.73 -10.69 3.29
N GLN A 166 -2.67 -9.42 3.71
CA GLN A 166 -3.83 -8.72 4.28
C GLN A 166 -4.95 -8.51 3.26
N PHE A 167 -4.63 -8.08 2.03
CA PHE A 167 -5.63 -7.98 0.97
C PHE A 167 -6.21 -9.34 0.60
N GLU A 168 -5.37 -10.36 0.47
CA GLU A 168 -5.81 -11.72 0.14
C GLU A 168 -6.77 -12.26 1.22
N ALA A 169 -6.35 -12.33 2.47
CA ALA A 169 -7.14 -12.93 3.54
C ALA A 169 -8.30 -12.05 4.00
N GLY A 170 -8.07 -10.74 4.17
CA GLY A 170 -9.05 -9.82 4.77
C GLY A 170 -10.07 -9.26 3.78
N VAL A 171 -9.74 -9.25 2.49
CA VAL A 171 -10.63 -8.68 1.47
C VAL A 171 -11.07 -9.76 0.47
N PHE A 172 -10.15 -10.32 -0.30
CA PHE A 172 -10.53 -11.17 -1.44
C PHE A 172 -11.16 -12.48 -1.00
N VAL A 173 -10.54 -13.21 -0.08
CA VAL A 173 -11.08 -14.50 0.41
C VAL A 173 -12.44 -14.27 1.06
N VAL A 174 -12.55 -13.30 1.96
CA VAL A 174 -13.81 -12.98 2.67
C VAL A 174 -14.92 -12.58 1.69
N GLY A 175 -14.61 -11.74 0.70
CA GLY A 175 -15.54 -11.33 -0.34
C GLY A 175 -16.00 -12.50 -1.21
N LEU A 176 -15.07 -13.33 -1.69
CA LEU A 176 -15.41 -14.49 -2.53
C LEU A 176 -16.19 -15.56 -1.76
N GLU A 177 -15.93 -15.72 -0.45
CA GLU A 177 -16.71 -16.62 0.39
C GLU A 177 -18.16 -16.17 0.50
N ALA A 178 -18.37 -14.90 0.79
CA ALA A 178 -19.69 -14.32 0.90
C ALA A 178 -20.45 -14.37 -0.46
N LEU A 179 -19.76 -14.02 -1.55
CA LEU A 179 -20.33 -14.10 -2.89
C LEU A 179 -20.75 -15.53 -3.25
N GLY A 180 -19.94 -16.54 -2.94
CA GLY A 180 -20.26 -17.95 -3.18
C GLY A 180 -21.35 -18.52 -2.29
N ALA A 181 -21.62 -17.91 -1.13
CA ALA A 181 -22.69 -18.33 -0.24
C ALA A 181 -24.08 -17.81 -0.66
N ARG A 182 -24.14 -16.79 -1.52
CA ARG A 182 -25.41 -16.23 -2.04
C ARG A 182 -26.05 -17.20 -3.01
N GLY A 183 -27.39 -17.28 -2.97
CA GLY A 183 -28.16 -18.15 -3.88
C GLY A 183 -28.24 -19.62 -3.46
N ARG A 184 -27.88 -19.96 -2.22
CA ARG A 184 -28.10 -21.29 -1.61
C ARG A 184 -29.40 -21.33 -0.77
N GLY A 185 -30.36 -20.45 -1.09
CA GLY A 185 -31.66 -20.38 -0.43
C GLY A 185 -32.79 -20.76 -1.37
#